data_2b407d987a4e7c678a75bd53c44d88a9
#
_entry.id   2b407d987a4e7c678a75bd53c44d88a9
#
_cell.length_a   1.000
_cell.length_b   1.000
_cell.length_c   1.000
_cell.angle_alpha   90.00
_cell.angle_beta   90.00
_cell.angle_gamma   90.00
#
_symmetry.space_group_name_H-M   'P 1'
#
loop_
_entity.id
_entity.type
_entity.pdbx_description
1 polymer ?
#
loop_
_entity_poly.entity_id
_entity_poly.type
_entity_poly.pdbx_seq_one_letter_code
_entity_poly.pdbx_strand_id
1 'polypeptide(L)'
;MAEARTPLLEVRGLCKQFPGGRALHEVALELHQGEVLALIGENGAGKSTLMKILAGVQPADSGEYLIESEPVRFQNVRDAMAAGVALIHQELNLAAKLDLAANIYLGREPNQFGFFQNRNIHDEAAKFLKRVGLDLPTDTLV
;
A
#
# COMPACT_ATOMS: atom_id res chain seq x y z
N MET A 1 -28.20 20.13 6.78
CA MET A 1 -26.99 20.41 5.99
C MET A 1 -25.99 19.35 6.39
N ALA A 2 -25.59 18.48 5.48
CA ALA A 2 -24.55 17.50 5.78
C ALA A 2 -23.23 18.28 5.98
N GLU A 3 -22.59 18.10 7.12
CA GLU A 3 -21.23 18.59 7.34
C GLU A 3 -20.35 18.02 6.22
N ALA A 4 -19.67 18.87 5.47
CA ALA A 4 -18.70 18.46 4.48
C ALA A 4 -17.57 17.74 5.22
N ARG A 5 -17.61 16.39 5.19
CA ARG A 5 -16.55 15.57 5.80
C ARG A 5 -15.30 15.74 4.96
N THR A 6 -14.22 16.15 5.59
CA THR A 6 -12.90 16.20 4.94
C THR A 6 -12.52 14.82 4.41
N PRO A 7 -12.14 14.68 3.14
CA PRO A 7 -11.65 13.40 2.62
C PRO A 7 -10.39 12.94 3.36
N LEU A 8 -10.30 11.64 3.62
CA LEU A 8 -9.07 11.01 4.10
C LEU A 8 -7.98 11.01 3.03
N LEU A 9 -8.38 10.74 1.78
CA LEU A 9 -7.52 10.80 0.59
C LEU A 9 -8.27 11.56 -0.49
N GLU A 10 -7.61 12.52 -1.12
CA GLU A 10 -8.11 13.25 -2.26
C GLU A 10 -7.07 13.23 -3.38
N VAL A 11 -7.50 12.98 -4.61
CA VAL A 11 -6.68 13.01 -5.81
C VAL A 11 -7.22 14.08 -6.74
N ARG A 12 -6.35 14.96 -7.25
CA ARG A 12 -6.71 16.09 -8.10
C ARG A 12 -5.89 16.10 -9.38
N GLY A 13 -6.56 15.93 -10.52
CA GLY A 13 -5.98 16.10 -11.83
C GLY A 13 -4.76 15.23 -12.13
N LEU A 14 -4.73 13.99 -11.58
CA LEU A 14 -3.57 13.12 -11.66
C LEU A 14 -3.38 12.59 -13.08
N CYS A 15 -2.18 12.80 -13.64
CA CYS A 15 -1.82 12.33 -14.98
C CYS A 15 -0.63 11.39 -14.92
N LYS A 16 -0.62 10.41 -15.84
CA LYS A 16 0.51 9.52 -16.09
C LYS A 16 0.57 9.08 -17.53
N GLN A 17 1.73 9.26 -18.15
CA GLN A 17 2.01 8.83 -19.51
C GLN A 17 3.16 7.84 -19.54
N PHE A 18 3.05 6.82 -20.38
CA PHE A 18 4.10 5.87 -20.70
C PHE A 18 4.43 5.97 -22.20
N PRO A 19 5.57 5.43 -22.66
CA PRO A 19 5.93 5.42 -24.08
C PRO A 19 4.85 4.81 -24.98
N GLY A 20 4.03 3.89 -24.46
CA GLY A 20 2.94 3.22 -25.19
C GLY A 20 1.58 3.94 -25.12
N GLY A 21 1.48 5.06 -24.41
CA GLY A 21 0.22 5.80 -24.29
C GLY A 21 -0.03 6.41 -22.92
N ARG A 22 -1.12 7.18 -22.84
CA ARG A 22 -1.55 7.82 -21.60
C ARG A 22 -2.31 6.83 -20.74
N ALA A 23 -1.82 6.58 -19.52
CA ALA A 23 -2.45 5.68 -18.56
C ALA A 23 -3.46 6.39 -17.63
N LEU A 24 -3.17 7.64 -17.24
CA LEU A 24 -4.06 8.48 -16.45
C LEU A 24 -4.21 9.86 -17.09
N HIS A 25 -5.42 10.39 -17.08
CA HIS A 25 -5.72 11.72 -17.63
C HIS A 25 -6.65 12.46 -16.68
N GLU A 26 -6.11 13.45 -15.97
CA GLU A 26 -6.84 14.33 -15.05
C GLU A 26 -7.75 13.55 -14.07
N VAL A 27 -7.24 12.43 -13.55
CA VAL A 27 -8.00 11.59 -12.62
C VAL A 27 -8.22 12.34 -11.33
N ALA A 28 -9.46 12.34 -10.87
CA ALA A 28 -9.87 12.86 -9.58
C ALA A 28 -10.68 11.81 -8.82
N LEU A 29 -10.48 11.69 -7.52
CA LEU A 29 -11.28 10.88 -6.61
C LEU A 29 -11.14 11.38 -5.17
N GLU A 30 -12.12 11.04 -4.38
CA GLU A 30 -12.14 11.27 -2.93
C GLU A 30 -12.44 9.96 -2.22
N LEU A 31 -11.82 9.74 -1.08
CA LEU A 31 -12.07 8.63 -0.18
C LEU A 31 -12.21 9.16 1.24
N HIS A 32 -13.32 8.83 1.89
CA HIS A 32 -13.59 9.25 3.26
C HIS A 32 -13.24 8.17 4.27
N GLN A 33 -13.07 8.56 5.53
CA GLN A 33 -12.80 7.61 6.61
C GLN A 33 -13.92 6.58 6.75
N GLY A 34 -13.54 5.29 6.77
CA GLY A 34 -14.48 4.16 6.87
C GLY A 34 -15.19 3.81 5.56
N GLU A 35 -14.85 4.48 4.45
CA GLU A 35 -15.41 4.21 3.14
C GLU A 35 -14.68 3.07 2.41
N VAL A 36 -15.41 2.35 1.56
CA VAL A 36 -14.87 1.41 0.59
C VAL A 36 -15.17 1.92 -0.81
N LEU A 37 -14.15 2.39 -1.52
CA LEU A 37 -14.25 2.89 -2.89
C LEU A 37 -13.84 1.82 -3.89
N ALA A 38 -14.75 1.42 -4.77
CA ALA A 38 -14.48 0.46 -5.84
C ALA A 38 -14.08 1.18 -7.14
N LEU A 39 -12.89 0.86 -7.67
CA LEU A 39 -12.45 1.32 -8.99
C LEU A 39 -12.82 0.28 -10.05
N ILE A 40 -13.78 0.62 -10.90
CA ILE A 40 -14.29 -0.24 -11.95
C ILE A 40 -13.85 0.30 -13.33
N GLY A 41 -13.51 -0.60 -14.25
CA GLY A 41 -13.10 -0.24 -15.61
C GLY A 41 -12.44 -1.41 -16.32
N GLU A 42 -12.27 -1.30 -17.62
CA GLU A 42 -11.65 -2.30 -18.49
C GLU A 42 -10.16 -2.53 -18.16
N ASN A 43 -9.60 -3.61 -18.69
CA ASN A 43 -8.16 -3.83 -18.61
C ASN A 43 -7.43 -2.72 -19.39
N GLY A 44 -6.40 -2.14 -18.77
CA GLY A 44 -5.70 -0.99 -19.34
C GLY A 44 -6.28 0.38 -18.96
N ALA A 45 -7.42 0.46 -18.26
CA ALA A 45 -8.05 1.74 -17.86
C ALA A 45 -7.26 2.55 -16.80
N GLY A 46 -6.03 2.16 -16.47
CA GLY A 46 -5.16 2.92 -15.55
C GLY A 46 -5.34 2.60 -14.06
N LYS A 47 -6.26 1.71 -13.67
CA LYS A 47 -6.54 1.38 -12.26
C LYS A 47 -5.27 1.01 -11.48
N SER A 48 -4.51 0.04 -11.99
CA SER A 48 -3.25 -0.40 -11.35
C SER A 48 -2.18 0.68 -11.35
N THR A 49 -2.16 1.57 -12.35
CA THR A 49 -1.27 2.72 -12.40
C THR A 49 -1.58 3.70 -11.28
N LEU A 50 -2.85 4.02 -11.10
CA LEU A 50 -3.31 4.89 -10.00
C LEU A 50 -2.91 4.30 -8.63
N MET A 51 -3.20 3.01 -8.40
CA MET A 51 -2.82 2.35 -7.14
C MET A 51 -1.31 2.37 -6.90
N LYS A 52 -0.49 2.14 -7.93
CA LYS A 52 0.97 2.19 -7.83
C LYS A 52 1.49 3.60 -7.51
N ILE A 53 0.85 4.64 -8.03
CA ILE A 53 1.22 6.03 -7.71
C ILE A 53 0.88 6.34 -6.25
N LEU A 54 -0.33 6.04 -5.81
CA LEU A 54 -0.78 6.28 -4.44
C LEU A 54 0.04 5.49 -3.41
N ALA A 55 0.57 4.33 -3.79
CA ALA A 55 1.45 3.52 -2.95
C ALA A 55 2.94 3.88 -3.04
N GLY A 56 3.31 4.95 -3.76
CA GLY A 56 4.70 5.38 -3.89
C GLY A 56 5.60 4.45 -4.72
N VAL A 57 5.02 3.53 -5.50
CA VAL A 57 5.76 2.62 -6.40
C VAL A 57 6.30 3.35 -7.62
N GLN A 58 5.57 4.36 -8.09
CA GLN A 58 5.98 5.21 -9.22
C GLN A 58 5.41 6.62 -9.06
N PRO A 59 6.10 7.66 -9.58
CA PRO A 59 5.61 9.02 -9.51
C PRO A 59 4.53 9.30 -10.56
N ALA A 60 3.62 10.23 -10.25
CA ALA A 60 2.78 10.87 -11.24
C ALA A 60 3.60 11.85 -12.08
N ASP A 61 3.12 12.18 -13.29
CA ASP A 61 3.73 13.19 -14.14
C ASP A 61 3.19 14.59 -13.80
N SER A 62 1.91 14.69 -13.43
CA SER A 62 1.28 15.92 -12.94
C SER A 62 0.05 15.59 -12.07
N GLY A 63 -0.52 16.63 -11.47
CA GLY A 63 -1.57 16.51 -10.47
C GLY A 63 -1.01 16.35 -9.07
N GLU A 64 -1.90 16.28 -8.11
CA GLU A 64 -1.54 16.14 -6.69
C GLU A 64 -2.49 15.17 -5.99
N TYR A 65 -2.06 14.68 -4.85
CA TYR A 65 -2.93 13.97 -3.93
C TYR A 65 -2.65 14.42 -2.50
N LEU A 66 -3.70 14.42 -1.71
CA LEU A 66 -3.71 14.91 -0.34
C LEU A 66 -4.17 13.80 0.60
N ILE A 67 -3.56 13.73 1.76
CA ILE A 67 -4.02 12.91 2.89
C ILE A 67 -4.41 13.87 4.01
N GLU A 68 -5.64 13.74 4.50
CA GLU A 68 -6.21 14.64 5.53
C GLU A 68 -6.02 16.14 5.19
N SER A 69 -6.24 16.48 3.90
CA SER A 69 -6.06 17.83 3.32
C SER A 69 -4.60 18.31 3.19
N GLU A 70 -3.61 17.53 3.61
CA GLU A 70 -2.20 17.88 3.47
C GLU A 70 -1.66 17.29 2.16
N PRO A 71 -1.08 18.12 1.25
CA PRO A 71 -0.46 17.62 0.04
C PRO A 71 0.72 16.70 0.36
N VAL A 72 0.72 15.52 -0.26
CA VAL A 72 1.78 14.53 -0.06
C VAL A 72 2.43 14.15 -1.38
N ARG A 73 3.71 13.82 -1.32
CA ARG A 73 4.48 13.31 -2.45
C ARG A 73 5.42 12.22 -1.98
N PHE A 74 5.11 10.99 -2.32
CA PHE A 74 5.94 9.86 -1.97
C PHE A 74 7.07 9.67 -2.97
N GLN A 75 8.27 9.49 -2.48
CA GLN A 75 9.45 9.15 -3.30
C GLN A 75 9.62 7.64 -3.43
N ASN A 76 9.04 6.89 -2.51
CA ASN A 76 9.12 5.43 -2.44
C ASN A 76 7.96 4.85 -1.61
N VAL A 77 7.87 3.53 -1.60
CA VAL A 77 6.82 2.79 -0.87
C VAL A 77 6.88 3.01 0.65
N ARG A 78 8.07 3.25 1.22
CA ARG A 78 8.21 3.49 2.67
C ARG A 78 7.55 4.78 3.09
N ASP A 79 7.67 5.83 2.27
CA ASP A 79 7.02 7.12 2.54
C ASP A 79 5.49 6.95 2.54
N ALA A 80 4.95 6.22 1.56
CA ALA A 80 3.52 5.93 1.48
C ALA A 80 3.04 5.13 2.71
N MET A 81 3.79 4.12 3.10
CA MET A 81 3.47 3.31 4.30
C MET A 81 3.53 4.14 5.59
N ALA A 82 4.49 5.04 5.72
CA ALA A 82 4.59 5.95 6.87
C ALA A 82 3.37 6.90 6.95
N ALA A 83 2.80 7.26 5.80
CA ALA A 83 1.57 8.05 5.70
C ALA A 83 0.28 7.20 5.81
N GLY A 84 0.39 5.90 6.10
CA GLY A 84 -0.76 5.00 6.29
C GLY A 84 -1.30 4.36 5.01
N VAL A 85 -0.65 4.53 3.86
CA VAL A 85 -1.05 3.91 2.59
C VAL A 85 -0.37 2.54 2.43
N ALA A 86 -1.14 1.47 2.26
CA ALA A 86 -0.64 0.13 2.00
C ALA A 86 -1.22 -0.43 0.69
N LEU A 87 -0.38 -1.05 -0.12
CA LEU A 87 -0.77 -1.71 -1.37
C LEU A 87 -0.72 -3.22 -1.19
N ILE A 88 -1.83 -3.88 -1.49
CA ILE A 88 -1.88 -5.34 -1.63
C ILE A 88 -1.74 -5.67 -3.11
N HIS A 89 -0.67 -6.37 -3.47
CA HIS A 89 -0.42 -6.81 -4.84
C HIS A 89 -1.36 -7.96 -5.24
N GLN A 90 -1.69 -8.06 -6.52
CA GLN A 90 -2.50 -9.15 -7.06
C GLN A 90 -1.75 -10.50 -7.01
N GLU A 91 -0.43 -10.45 -7.20
CA GLU A 91 0.44 -11.63 -7.12
C GLU A 91 1.02 -11.74 -5.72
N LEU A 92 0.91 -12.93 -5.14
CA LEU A 92 1.53 -13.26 -3.86
C LEU A 92 3.00 -13.56 -4.10
N ASN A 93 3.85 -12.55 -3.96
CA ASN A 93 5.30 -12.70 -4.03
C ASN A 93 5.86 -13.15 -2.67
N LEU A 94 5.68 -14.43 -2.36
CA LEU A 94 6.25 -15.03 -1.15
C LEU A 94 7.70 -15.46 -1.41
N ALA A 95 8.56 -15.26 -0.42
CA ALA A 95 9.93 -15.73 -0.45
C ALA A 95 9.97 -17.20 -0.01
N ALA A 96 9.92 -18.13 -0.98
CA ALA A 96 9.77 -19.58 -0.77
C ALA A 96 10.89 -20.25 0.07
N LYS A 97 11.97 -19.53 0.39
CA LYS A 97 13.07 -20.03 1.25
C LYS A 97 13.03 -19.46 2.67
N LEU A 98 12.03 -18.64 2.96
CA LEU A 98 11.83 -18.03 4.27
C LEU A 98 10.59 -18.64 4.93
N ASP A 99 10.60 -18.66 6.26
CA ASP A 99 9.45 -19.06 7.03
C ASP A 99 8.33 -17.98 7.03
N LEU A 100 7.20 -18.30 7.63
CA LEU A 100 6.05 -17.40 7.70
C LEU A 100 6.39 -16.11 8.44
N ALA A 101 7.12 -16.18 9.54
CA ALA A 101 7.49 -14.98 10.31
C ALA A 101 8.38 -14.05 9.49
N ALA A 102 9.39 -14.58 8.80
CA ALA A 102 10.29 -13.80 7.94
C ALA A 102 9.55 -13.21 6.73
N ASN A 103 8.59 -13.94 6.13
CA ASN A 103 7.77 -13.41 5.04
C ASN A 103 6.86 -12.27 5.52
N ILE A 104 6.22 -12.37 6.69
CA ILE A 104 5.36 -11.32 7.26
C ILE A 104 6.15 -10.04 7.53
N TYR A 105 7.39 -10.16 7.99
CA TYR A 105 8.24 -9.02 8.34
C TYR A 105 9.24 -8.60 7.25
N LEU A 106 9.20 -9.21 6.08
CA LEU A 106 10.13 -8.92 4.99
C LEU A 106 10.18 -7.42 4.68
N GLY A 107 11.38 -6.83 4.81
CA GLY A 107 11.63 -5.39 4.62
C GLY A 107 11.16 -4.48 5.76
N ARG A 108 10.66 -5.06 6.87
CA ARG A 108 10.22 -4.36 8.08
C ARG A 108 10.73 -5.05 9.35
N GLU A 109 11.81 -5.78 9.22
CA GLU A 109 12.39 -6.54 10.32
C GLU A 109 12.75 -5.60 11.48
N PRO A 110 12.25 -5.84 12.70
CA PRO A 110 12.65 -5.07 13.86
C PRO A 110 14.12 -5.29 14.11
N ASN A 111 14.92 -4.25 13.92
CA ASN A 111 16.33 -4.28 14.24
C ASN A 111 16.64 -3.33 15.41
N GLN A 112 17.47 -3.78 16.34
CA GLN A 112 18.04 -2.97 17.39
C GLN A 112 19.57 -3.09 17.29
N PHE A 113 20.27 -1.97 17.06
CA PHE A 113 21.72 -1.92 16.91
C PHE A 113 22.28 -2.79 15.76
N GLY A 114 21.54 -3.01 14.68
CA GLY A 114 21.97 -3.84 13.55
C GLY A 114 21.76 -5.36 13.74
N PHE A 115 21.20 -5.81 14.84
CA PHE A 115 20.87 -7.21 15.08
C PHE A 115 19.36 -7.46 14.97
N PHE A 116 18.99 -8.52 14.23
CA PHE A 116 17.61 -8.96 14.11
C PHE A 116 17.14 -9.61 15.41
N GLN A 117 16.01 -9.16 15.97
CA GLN A 117 15.39 -9.78 17.14
C GLN A 117 14.46 -10.92 16.69
N ASN A 118 15.03 -12.07 16.34
CA ASN A 118 14.27 -13.22 15.82
C ASN A 118 13.12 -13.67 16.74
N ARG A 119 13.28 -13.64 18.05
CA ARG A 119 12.22 -14.06 18.98
C ARG A 119 10.99 -13.17 18.91
N ASN A 120 11.17 -11.85 18.83
CA ASN A 120 10.07 -10.91 18.73
C ASN A 120 9.28 -11.05 17.41
N ILE A 121 9.97 -11.42 16.32
CA ILE A 121 9.34 -11.58 14.99
C ILE A 121 8.34 -12.74 15.02
N HIS A 122 8.69 -13.89 15.58
CA HIS A 122 7.80 -15.05 15.65
C HIS A 122 6.59 -14.82 16.56
N ASP A 123 6.80 -14.19 17.73
CA ASP A 123 5.70 -13.89 18.65
C ASP A 123 4.68 -12.91 18.06
N GLU A 124 5.16 -11.87 17.38
CA GLU A 124 4.29 -10.92 16.71
C GLU A 124 3.62 -11.52 15.45
N ALA A 125 4.35 -12.30 14.65
CA ALA A 125 3.80 -13.01 13.51
C ALA A 125 2.66 -13.95 13.90
N ALA A 126 2.79 -14.66 15.03
CA ALA A 126 1.74 -15.52 15.55
C ALA A 126 0.43 -14.76 15.84
N LYS A 127 0.52 -13.51 16.31
CA LYS A 127 -0.66 -12.66 16.54
C LYS A 127 -1.34 -12.30 15.22
N PHE A 128 -0.58 -12.00 14.17
CA PHE A 128 -1.14 -11.71 12.83
C PHE A 128 -1.80 -12.94 12.22
N LEU A 129 -1.16 -14.12 12.29
CA LEU A 129 -1.74 -15.37 11.81
C LEU A 129 -3.10 -15.65 12.49
N LYS A 130 -3.16 -15.51 13.82
CA LYS A 130 -4.44 -15.67 14.55
C LYS A 130 -5.52 -14.66 14.13
N ARG A 131 -5.16 -13.41 13.85
CA ARG A 131 -6.12 -12.38 13.39
C ARG A 131 -6.77 -12.75 12.05
N VAL A 132 -6.07 -13.46 11.18
CA VAL A 132 -6.59 -13.93 9.88
C VAL A 132 -7.13 -15.37 9.95
N GLY A 133 -7.23 -15.95 11.15
CA GLY A 133 -7.78 -17.28 11.36
C GLY A 133 -6.87 -18.43 10.95
N LEU A 134 -5.55 -18.18 10.82
CA LEU A 134 -4.56 -19.19 10.51
C LEU A 134 -3.88 -19.69 11.80
N ASP A 135 -3.99 -21.00 12.06
CA ASP A 135 -3.31 -21.66 13.16
C ASP A 135 -2.13 -22.49 12.62
N LEU A 136 -1.07 -21.79 12.24
CA LEU A 136 0.15 -22.38 11.68
C LEU A 136 1.36 -21.98 12.53
N PRO A 137 2.35 -22.89 12.71
CA PRO A 137 3.63 -22.54 13.29
C PRO A 137 4.33 -21.45 12.46
N THR A 138 4.90 -20.46 13.12
CA THR A 138 5.51 -19.29 12.45
C THR A 138 6.83 -19.63 11.75
N ASP A 139 7.44 -20.76 12.06
CA ASP A 139 8.64 -21.33 11.43
C ASP A 139 8.33 -22.23 10.22
N THR A 140 7.06 -22.34 9.85
CA THR A 140 6.64 -23.10 8.64
C THR A 140 7.24 -22.41 7.40
N LEU A 141 7.95 -23.17 6.57
CA LEU A 141 8.44 -22.70 5.26
C LEU A 141 7.27 -22.49 4.29
N VAL A 142 7.39 -21.48 3.44
CA VAL A 142 6.40 -21.13 2.43
C VAL A 142 6.71 -21.80 1.10
#